data_f5febc6e727f514a8bca19c8b113cf52
#
_entry.id   f5febc6e727f514a8bca19c8b113cf52
#
_cell.length_a   1.000
_cell.length_b   1.000
_cell.length_c   1.000
_cell.angle_alpha   90.00
_cell.angle_beta   90.00
_cell.angle_gamma   90.00
#
_symmetry.space_group_name_H-M   'P 1'
#
loop_
_entity.id
_entity.type
_entity.pdbx_description
1 polymer ?
#
loop_
_entity_poly.entity_id
_entity_poly.type
_entity_poly.pdbx_seq_one_letter_code
_entity_poly.pdbx_strand_id
1 'polypeptide(L)'
;MKRAILCLSALMFTFMSASAQDITDAQKAAEEAARAIAGAPQAEVKVPRPKYWTNSLLTKIDFGQTNLTNWAAGSYNSVTLKSFIDATANYKKKELFFNNRLQLDYGFLYSEDKPFIQKSDDRIYYEGKFGYKATQRLNYSAQFSFKSQFSNSYNYPTPSKPTGADEDWQPGKSDWKANRKHKSGFMSPAYTNLALGIDWVPTKWLTINIAPITGGFVVVTDEALRTSYSMELKKGYHKYAEMTSDQVSNLTGSEKTAYENFVNAKADGSAYRPARFELGAQIKIDGKLQINDNFKYTSQLVL
;
A
#
# COMPACT_ATOMS: atom_id res chain seq x y z
N MET A 1 -7.78 -11.59 22.68
CA MET A 1 -6.94 -10.66 21.89
C MET A 1 -5.45 -10.69 22.28
N LYS A 2 -5.05 -10.58 23.58
CA LYS A 2 -3.62 -10.58 23.99
C LYS A 2 -2.84 -11.87 23.67
N ARG A 3 -3.48 -13.04 23.62
CA ARG A 3 -2.79 -14.33 23.34
C ARG A 3 -2.54 -14.61 21.85
N ALA A 4 -3.36 -14.09 20.95
CA ALA A 4 -3.18 -14.27 19.49
C ALA A 4 -2.03 -13.40 18.94
N ILE A 5 -1.83 -12.20 19.51
CA ILE A 5 -0.73 -11.30 19.15
C ILE A 5 0.62 -11.86 19.59
N LEU A 6 0.67 -12.59 20.72
CA LEU A 6 1.91 -13.21 21.20
C LEU A 6 2.38 -14.37 20.30
N CYS A 7 1.46 -15.14 19.72
CA CYS A 7 1.82 -16.24 18.81
C CYS A 7 2.36 -15.73 17.47
N LEU A 8 1.86 -14.58 16.96
CA LEU A 8 2.37 -13.99 15.72
C LEU A 8 3.76 -13.38 15.91
N SER A 9 4.04 -12.79 17.09
CA SER A 9 5.35 -12.22 17.41
C SER A 9 6.41 -13.30 17.63
N ALA A 10 6.05 -14.46 18.19
CA ALA A 10 7.00 -15.57 18.40
C ALA A 10 7.43 -16.20 17.06
N LEU A 11 6.55 -16.27 16.05
CA LEU A 11 6.90 -16.78 14.72
C LEU A 11 7.86 -15.87 13.95
N MET A 12 7.84 -14.56 14.19
CA MET A 12 8.74 -13.61 13.54
C MET A 12 10.17 -13.61 14.12
N PHE A 13 10.34 -13.99 15.38
CA PHE A 13 11.67 -13.93 16.04
C PHE A 13 12.57 -15.13 15.76
N THR A 14 12.03 -16.28 15.35
CA THR A 14 12.82 -17.50 15.08
C THR A 14 13.50 -17.52 13.72
N PHE A 15 13.19 -16.60 12.81
CA PHE A 15 13.78 -16.56 11.46
C PHE A 15 15.10 -15.75 11.36
N MET A 16 15.60 -15.16 12.45
CA MET A 16 16.73 -14.22 12.35
C MET A 16 18.13 -14.84 12.46
N SER A 17 18.28 -16.15 12.62
CA SER A 17 19.62 -16.77 12.83
C SER A 17 19.87 -18.11 12.14
N ALA A 18 19.23 -18.39 10.99
CA ALA A 18 19.42 -19.66 10.30
C ALA A 18 20.55 -19.62 9.28
N SER A 19 21.54 -20.52 9.43
CA SER A 19 22.49 -20.93 8.39
C SER A 19 21.81 -21.88 7.40
N ALA A 20 22.38 -22.09 6.21
CA ALA A 20 21.76 -22.81 5.09
C ALA A 20 21.28 -24.27 5.41
N GLN A 21 21.76 -24.88 6.47
CA GLN A 21 21.37 -26.22 6.92
C GLN A 21 20.07 -26.22 7.76
N ASP A 22 19.76 -25.10 8.45
CA ASP A 22 18.54 -24.93 9.22
C ASP A 22 17.29 -24.63 8.35
N ILE A 23 17.48 -24.32 7.07
CA ILE A 23 16.37 -23.98 6.14
C ILE A 23 15.45 -25.19 5.92
N THR A 24 15.99 -26.42 5.90
CA THR A 24 15.21 -27.65 5.71
C THR A 24 14.35 -27.99 6.94
N ASP A 25 14.85 -27.75 8.12
CA ASP A 25 14.11 -28.00 9.36
C ASP A 25 13.10 -26.88 9.65
N ALA A 26 13.45 -25.62 9.31
CA ALA A 26 12.53 -24.51 9.35
C ALA A 26 11.40 -24.64 8.30
N GLN A 27 11.68 -25.22 7.12
CA GLN A 27 10.67 -25.53 6.10
C GLN A 27 9.70 -26.61 6.58
N LYS A 28 10.19 -27.68 7.21
CA LYS A 28 9.33 -28.72 7.80
C LYS A 28 8.46 -28.17 8.92
N ALA A 29 9.05 -27.37 9.81
CA ALA A 29 8.31 -26.75 10.91
C ALA A 29 7.24 -25.75 10.41
N ALA A 30 7.55 -24.99 9.33
CA ALA A 30 6.59 -24.09 8.70
C ALA A 30 5.46 -24.84 7.98
N GLU A 31 5.77 -25.99 7.36
CA GLU A 31 4.78 -26.85 6.68
C GLU A 31 3.88 -27.56 7.70
N GLU A 32 4.43 -28.04 8.83
CA GLU A 32 3.66 -28.61 9.94
C GLU A 32 2.79 -27.52 10.62
N ALA A 33 3.32 -26.32 10.86
CA ALA A 33 2.55 -25.22 11.36
C ALA A 33 1.44 -24.77 10.42
N ALA A 34 1.70 -24.73 9.10
CA ALA A 34 0.71 -24.43 8.09
C ALA A 34 -0.40 -25.53 8.00
N ARG A 35 -0.02 -26.81 8.14
CA ARG A 35 -0.98 -27.93 8.21
C ARG A 35 -1.79 -27.90 9.52
N ALA A 36 -1.17 -27.56 10.64
CA ALA A 36 -1.86 -27.41 11.92
C ALA A 36 -2.86 -26.22 11.90
N ILE A 37 -2.51 -25.12 11.25
CA ILE A 37 -3.39 -23.96 11.06
C ILE A 37 -4.52 -24.29 10.06
N ALA A 38 -4.20 -25.00 8.97
CA ALA A 38 -5.20 -25.43 7.97
C ALA A 38 -6.17 -26.50 8.48
N GLY A 39 -5.71 -27.35 9.43
CA GLY A 39 -6.54 -28.38 10.08
C GLY A 39 -7.24 -27.93 11.37
N ALA A 40 -6.88 -26.75 11.90
CA ALA A 40 -7.59 -26.21 13.04
C ALA A 40 -9.02 -25.84 12.64
N PRO A 41 -10.07 -26.35 13.32
CA PRO A 41 -11.42 -25.91 13.06
C PRO A 41 -11.43 -24.39 13.23
N GLN A 42 -11.80 -23.65 12.18
CA GLN A 42 -11.99 -22.20 12.26
C GLN A 42 -13.01 -21.98 13.36
N ALA A 43 -12.53 -21.58 14.53
CA ALA A 43 -13.41 -21.15 15.59
C ALA A 43 -14.13 -19.90 15.05
N GLU A 44 -15.33 -20.10 14.49
CA GLU A 44 -16.26 -19.00 14.26
C GLU A 44 -16.42 -18.32 15.61
N VAL A 45 -15.73 -17.21 15.79
CA VAL A 45 -16.01 -16.31 16.90
C VAL A 45 -17.43 -15.75 16.60
N LYS A 46 -18.44 -16.45 17.13
CA LYS A 46 -19.82 -15.96 17.15
C LYS A 46 -19.87 -14.76 18.07
N VAL A 47 -19.33 -13.63 17.62
CA VAL A 47 -19.62 -12.35 18.25
C VAL A 47 -21.12 -12.11 18.10
N PRO A 48 -21.85 -11.88 19.21
CA PRO A 48 -23.29 -11.59 19.13
C PRO A 48 -23.49 -10.38 18.22
N ARG A 49 -24.09 -10.63 17.05
CA ARG A 49 -24.25 -9.61 16.01
C ARG A 49 -25.30 -8.60 16.47
N PRO A 50 -24.97 -7.30 16.59
CA PRO A 50 -25.99 -6.29 16.81
C PRO A 50 -27.07 -6.38 15.72
N LYS A 51 -28.32 -6.10 16.06
CA LYS A 51 -29.49 -6.27 15.18
C LYS A 51 -29.35 -5.59 13.81
N TYR A 52 -28.53 -4.55 13.69
CA TYR A 52 -28.36 -3.75 12.49
C TYR A 52 -26.97 -3.87 11.84
N TRP A 53 -26.06 -4.61 12.45
CA TRP A 53 -24.68 -4.79 11.97
C TRP A 53 -24.45 -6.18 11.40
N THR A 54 -23.72 -6.24 10.31
CA THR A 54 -23.18 -7.47 9.72
C THR A 54 -21.68 -7.29 9.53
N ASN A 55 -20.89 -8.15 10.17
CA ASN A 55 -19.44 -8.06 10.15
C ASN A 55 -18.85 -9.30 9.50
N SER A 56 -17.72 -9.14 8.81
CA SER A 56 -16.88 -10.26 8.36
C SER A 56 -15.42 -9.94 8.57
N LEU A 57 -14.65 -11.00 8.81
CA LEU A 57 -13.20 -10.92 8.89
C LEU A 57 -12.62 -12.09 8.08
N LEU A 58 -11.82 -11.77 7.08
CA LEU A 58 -11.03 -12.72 6.32
C LEU A 58 -9.55 -12.44 6.63
N THR A 59 -8.84 -13.47 7.04
CA THR A 59 -7.38 -13.43 7.20
C THR A 59 -6.78 -14.47 6.27
N LYS A 60 -5.67 -14.13 5.62
CA LYS A 60 -4.97 -15.00 4.69
C LYS A 60 -3.47 -14.87 4.90
N ILE A 61 -2.78 -16.00 4.88
CA ILE A 61 -1.32 -16.06 4.85
C ILE A 61 -0.96 -16.83 3.58
N ASP A 62 -0.15 -16.21 2.74
CA ASP A 62 0.37 -16.81 1.52
C ASP A 62 1.87 -17.05 1.70
N PHE A 63 2.31 -18.27 1.47
CA PHE A 63 3.69 -18.65 1.37
C PHE A 63 3.99 -19.08 -0.08
N GLY A 64 5.04 -18.51 -0.65
CA GLY A 64 5.49 -18.85 -1.99
C GLY A 64 6.99 -19.17 -1.99
N GLN A 65 7.38 -20.22 -2.70
CA GLN A 65 8.77 -20.56 -2.94
C GLN A 65 8.99 -20.80 -4.43
N THR A 66 10.04 -20.20 -4.96
CA THR A 66 10.53 -20.47 -6.32
C THR A 66 11.91 -21.09 -6.18
N ASN A 67 12.09 -22.30 -6.72
CA ASN A 67 13.37 -23.00 -6.78
C ASN A 67 13.68 -23.34 -8.23
N LEU A 68 14.81 -22.84 -8.73
CA LEU A 68 15.24 -22.95 -10.10
C LEU A 68 16.57 -23.73 -10.15
N THR A 69 16.60 -24.81 -10.93
CA THR A 69 17.80 -25.61 -11.15
C THR A 69 18.13 -25.57 -12.65
N ASN A 70 19.35 -25.20 -13.01
CA ASN A 70 19.84 -25.13 -14.40
C ASN A 70 18.98 -24.23 -15.31
N TRP A 71 18.42 -23.13 -14.78
CA TRP A 71 17.64 -22.16 -15.54
C TRP A 71 18.54 -21.11 -16.19
N ALA A 72 18.41 -20.92 -17.50
CA ALA A 72 19.39 -20.22 -18.31
C ALA A 72 19.40 -18.69 -18.19
N ALA A 73 18.38 -18.01 -17.68
CA ALA A 73 18.38 -16.54 -17.60
C ALA A 73 17.32 -15.94 -16.67
N GLY A 74 17.74 -14.97 -15.87
CA GLY A 74 16.93 -13.86 -15.37
C GLY A 74 16.00 -14.14 -14.19
N SER A 75 15.98 -15.33 -13.62
CA SER A 75 15.21 -15.63 -12.43
C SER A 75 16.09 -16.19 -11.32
N TYR A 76 15.72 -15.92 -10.07
CA TYR A 76 16.47 -16.33 -8.89
C TYR A 76 15.58 -17.13 -7.96
N ASN A 77 16.20 -18.02 -7.17
CA ASN A 77 15.49 -18.67 -6.07
C ASN A 77 14.97 -17.62 -5.11
N SER A 78 13.72 -17.77 -4.71
CA SER A 78 13.07 -16.79 -3.85
C SER A 78 12.05 -17.42 -2.92
N VAL A 79 11.85 -16.78 -1.78
CA VAL A 79 10.83 -17.11 -0.79
C VAL A 79 10.01 -15.86 -0.51
N THR A 80 8.69 -15.99 -0.54
CA THR A 80 7.75 -14.92 -0.21
C THR A 80 6.84 -15.34 0.94
N LEU A 81 6.56 -14.40 1.83
CA LEU A 81 5.54 -14.56 2.87
C LEU A 81 4.67 -13.31 2.84
N LYS A 82 3.36 -13.48 2.69
CA LYS A 82 2.39 -12.38 2.68
C LYS A 82 1.27 -12.65 3.66
N SER A 83 0.85 -11.61 4.37
CA SER A 83 -0.36 -11.61 5.19
C SER A 83 -1.37 -10.62 4.63
N PHE A 84 -2.63 -11.00 4.66
CA PHE A 84 -3.75 -10.20 4.22
C PHE A 84 -4.87 -10.26 5.24
N ILE A 85 -5.46 -9.11 5.56
CA ILE A 85 -6.64 -8.97 6.40
C ILE A 85 -7.66 -8.16 5.62
N ASP A 86 -8.90 -8.67 5.54
CA ASP A 86 -10.06 -7.96 4.98
C ASP A 86 -11.19 -8.00 6.01
N ALA A 87 -11.45 -6.87 6.64
CA ALA A 87 -12.49 -6.73 7.64
C ALA A 87 -13.60 -5.84 7.11
N THR A 88 -14.85 -6.28 7.24
CA THR A 88 -16.02 -5.48 6.90
C THR A 88 -16.94 -5.31 8.10
N ALA A 89 -17.55 -4.13 8.21
CA ALA A 89 -18.56 -3.82 9.20
C ALA A 89 -19.66 -2.99 8.53
N ASN A 90 -20.81 -3.64 8.26
CA ASN A 90 -21.89 -3.05 7.50
C ASN A 90 -23.09 -2.83 8.40
N TYR A 91 -23.50 -1.58 8.53
CA TYR A 91 -24.71 -1.17 9.24
C TYR A 91 -25.87 -0.97 8.27
N LYS A 92 -27.04 -1.46 8.61
CA LYS A 92 -28.26 -1.22 7.83
C LYS A 92 -29.47 -1.10 8.76
N LYS A 93 -30.17 0.03 8.66
CA LYS A 93 -31.41 0.28 9.37
C LYS A 93 -32.38 1.01 8.46
N LYS A 94 -33.47 0.35 8.10
CA LYS A 94 -34.47 0.87 7.12
C LYS A 94 -33.75 1.25 5.81
N GLU A 95 -33.86 2.49 5.39
CA GLU A 95 -33.29 3.06 4.17
C GLU A 95 -31.81 3.49 4.31
N LEU A 96 -31.32 3.56 5.55
CA LEU A 96 -29.97 4.04 5.85
C LEU A 96 -29.00 2.87 5.92
N PHE A 97 -27.84 3.03 5.27
CA PHE A 97 -26.73 2.07 5.35
C PHE A 97 -25.38 2.77 5.51
N PHE A 98 -24.47 2.06 6.17
CA PHE A 98 -23.09 2.48 6.31
C PHE A 98 -22.19 1.24 6.19
N ASN A 99 -21.47 1.14 5.08
CA ASN A 99 -20.59 0.04 4.78
C ASN A 99 -19.16 0.47 5.04
N ASN A 100 -18.42 -0.34 5.80
CA ASN A 100 -17.01 -0.12 6.09
C ASN A 100 -16.20 -1.32 5.66
N ARG A 101 -15.03 -1.09 5.11
CA ARG A 101 -14.06 -2.11 4.76
C ARG A 101 -12.66 -1.63 5.11
N LEU A 102 -11.93 -2.47 5.82
CA LEU A 102 -10.52 -2.29 6.11
C LEU A 102 -9.73 -3.44 5.49
N GLN A 103 -8.76 -3.10 4.67
CA GLN A 103 -7.82 -4.07 4.09
C GLN A 103 -6.41 -3.73 4.52
N LEU A 104 -5.68 -4.73 4.99
CA LEU A 104 -4.30 -4.63 5.40
C LEU A 104 -3.51 -5.72 4.70
N ASP A 105 -2.45 -5.33 4.00
CA ASP A 105 -1.50 -6.24 3.37
C ASP A 105 -0.11 -5.98 3.94
N TYR A 106 0.63 -7.05 4.22
CA TYR A 106 2.03 -6.94 4.56
C TYR A 106 2.79 -8.18 4.11
N GLY A 107 3.90 -7.98 3.41
CA GLY A 107 4.65 -9.07 2.81
C GLY A 107 6.16 -8.86 2.82
N PHE A 108 6.85 -9.99 2.78
CA PHE A 108 8.30 -10.09 2.68
C PHE A 108 8.70 -10.95 1.49
N LEU A 109 9.84 -10.60 0.92
CA LEU A 109 10.51 -11.33 -0.14
C LEU A 109 11.98 -11.52 0.26
N TYR A 110 12.47 -12.75 0.16
CA TYR A 110 13.90 -13.07 0.08
C TYR A 110 14.20 -13.57 -1.32
N SER A 111 15.31 -13.14 -1.90
CA SER A 111 15.74 -13.55 -3.24
C SER A 111 17.28 -13.67 -3.25
N GLU A 112 17.80 -14.68 -3.95
CA GLU A 112 19.26 -14.93 -3.99
C GLU A 112 20.06 -13.80 -4.62
N ASP A 113 19.48 -13.08 -5.58
CA ASP A 113 20.13 -11.91 -6.18
C ASP A 113 20.35 -10.76 -5.19
N LYS A 114 19.55 -10.73 -4.13
CA LYS A 114 19.60 -9.74 -3.05
C LYS A 114 19.54 -10.44 -1.70
N PRO A 115 20.66 -10.84 -1.11
CA PRO A 115 20.72 -11.74 0.05
C PRO A 115 20.27 -11.08 1.36
N PHE A 116 19.04 -10.51 1.39
CA PHE A 116 18.40 -9.95 2.56
C PHE A 116 16.88 -9.89 2.36
N ILE A 117 16.14 -9.88 3.46
CA ILE A 117 14.68 -9.76 3.43
C ILE A 117 14.29 -8.36 2.96
N GLN A 118 13.47 -8.30 1.92
CA GLN A 118 12.89 -7.11 1.36
C GLN A 118 11.38 -7.08 1.67
N LYS A 119 10.81 -5.91 1.77
CA LYS A 119 9.37 -5.74 1.81
C LYS A 119 8.80 -5.91 0.40
N SER A 120 7.82 -6.79 0.22
CA SER A 120 7.15 -7.04 -1.07
C SER A 120 5.82 -6.32 -1.17
N ASP A 121 5.04 -6.35 -0.10
CA ASP A 121 3.71 -5.76 -0.03
C ASP A 121 3.56 -4.95 1.25
N ASP A 122 2.82 -3.86 1.16
CA ASP A 122 2.51 -3.02 2.31
C ASP A 122 1.36 -2.08 1.94
N ARG A 123 0.20 -2.30 2.52
CA ARG A 123 -0.97 -1.49 2.25
C ARG A 123 -1.87 -1.39 3.46
N ILE A 124 -2.28 -0.16 3.74
CA ILE A 124 -3.43 0.16 4.59
C ILE A 124 -4.48 0.75 3.65
N TYR A 125 -5.65 0.14 3.57
CA TYR A 125 -6.77 0.66 2.81
C TYR A 125 -8.04 0.62 3.65
N TYR A 126 -8.67 1.76 3.79
CA TYR A 126 -9.98 1.89 4.40
C TYR A 126 -10.97 2.51 3.42
N GLU A 127 -12.17 1.98 3.35
CA GLU A 127 -13.30 2.52 2.61
C GLU A 127 -14.53 2.55 3.51
N GLY A 128 -15.14 3.73 3.63
CA GLY A 128 -16.41 3.92 4.31
C GLY A 128 -17.43 4.49 3.33
N LYS A 129 -18.59 3.85 3.20
CA LYS A 129 -19.67 4.31 2.34
C LYS A 129 -20.96 4.48 3.15
N PHE A 130 -21.36 5.71 3.33
CA PHE A 130 -22.64 6.08 3.88
C PHE A 130 -23.65 6.25 2.75
N GLY A 131 -24.87 5.77 2.92
CA GLY A 131 -25.91 5.94 1.91
C GLY A 131 -27.33 5.91 2.47
N TYR A 132 -28.20 6.54 1.69
CA TYR A 132 -29.62 6.58 1.94
C TYR A 132 -30.38 6.07 0.70
N LYS A 133 -31.21 5.07 0.87
CA LYS A 133 -32.01 4.46 -0.19
C LYS A 133 -33.20 5.37 -0.53
N ALA A 134 -33.10 6.11 -1.64
CA ALA A 134 -34.14 7.01 -2.09
C ALA A 134 -35.28 6.26 -2.81
N THR A 135 -34.95 5.24 -3.62
CA THR A 135 -35.91 4.37 -4.31
C THR A 135 -35.40 2.93 -4.31
N GLN A 136 -36.13 2.00 -4.95
CA GLN A 136 -35.67 0.62 -5.08
C GLN A 136 -34.36 0.47 -5.88
N ARG A 137 -34.04 1.45 -6.75
CA ARG A 137 -32.91 1.41 -7.67
C ARG A 137 -31.92 2.56 -7.53
N LEU A 138 -32.22 3.52 -6.63
CA LEU A 138 -31.42 4.73 -6.48
C LEU A 138 -31.11 4.99 -5.01
N ASN A 139 -29.83 5.20 -4.70
CA ASN A 139 -29.38 5.62 -3.39
C ASN A 139 -28.55 6.91 -3.50
N TYR A 140 -28.71 7.81 -2.55
CA TYR A 140 -27.71 8.86 -2.32
C TYR A 140 -26.54 8.26 -1.55
N SER A 141 -25.31 8.64 -1.90
CA SER A 141 -24.13 8.09 -1.24
C SER A 141 -23.01 9.11 -1.05
N ALA A 142 -22.31 8.96 0.07
CA ALA A 142 -21.04 9.60 0.35
C ALA A 142 -20.01 8.49 0.63
N GLN A 143 -18.95 8.45 -0.14
CA GLN A 143 -17.90 7.46 -0.01
C GLN A 143 -16.60 8.14 0.37
N PHE A 144 -15.98 7.70 1.47
CA PHE A 144 -14.64 8.09 1.88
C PHE A 144 -13.70 6.92 1.68
N SER A 145 -12.49 7.19 1.19
CA SER A 145 -11.40 6.21 1.17
C SER A 145 -10.10 6.80 1.68
N PHE A 146 -9.31 5.96 2.29
CA PHE A 146 -7.96 6.26 2.76
C PHE A 146 -7.03 5.12 2.34
N LYS A 147 -5.87 5.46 1.79
CA LYS A 147 -4.83 4.51 1.41
C LYS A 147 -3.46 5.01 1.85
N SER A 148 -2.70 4.15 2.52
CA SER A 148 -1.31 4.41 2.91
C SER A 148 -0.57 3.08 3.08
N GLN A 149 0.56 3.09 3.75
CA GLN A 149 1.39 1.93 4.07
C GLN A 149 1.91 2.01 5.51
N PHE A 150 2.41 0.89 6.06
CA PHE A 150 2.88 0.81 7.43
C PHE A 150 4.31 1.27 7.63
N SER A 151 5.19 0.95 6.67
CA SER A 151 6.64 1.08 6.83
C SER A 151 7.34 1.58 5.57
N ASN A 152 8.61 1.92 5.71
CA ASN A 152 9.41 2.40 4.59
C ASN A 152 9.62 1.30 3.53
N SER A 153 9.51 1.69 2.26
CA SER A 153 9.86 0.91 1.09
C SER A 153 11.10 1.50 0.41
N TYR A 154 11.88 0.64 -0.19
CA TYR A 154 13.09 1.04 -0.89
C TYR A 154 13.16 0.41 -2.27
N ASN A 155 13.67 1.15 -3.24
CA ASN A 155 14.22 0.59 -4.46
C ASN A 155 15.68 0.20 -4.19
N TYR A 156 16.09 -0.91 -4.78
CA TYR A 156 17.46 -1.44 -4.65
C TYR A 156 18.13 -1.46 -6.02
N PRO A 157 18.64 -0.31 -6.52
CA PRO A 157 19.45 -0.31 -7.75
C PRO A 157 20.71 -1.15 -7.54
N THR A 158 21.18 -1.81 -8.59
CA THR A 158 22.41 -2.62 -8.54
C THR A 158 23.58 -1.74 -8.12
N PRO A 159 24.32 -2.10 -7.07
CA PRO A 159 25.51 -1.38 -6.67
C PRO A 159 26.57 -1.40 -7.78
N SER A 160 27.24 -0.29 -7.99
CA SER A 160 28.36 -0.21 -8.92
C SER A 160 29.59 -0.89 -8.33
N LYS A 161 30.34 -1.59 -9.16
CA LYS A 161 31.63 -2.18 -8.78
C LYS A 161 32.59 -1.08 -8.31
N PRO A 162 33.20 -1.19 -7.11
CA PRO A 162 34.19 -0.24 -6.64
C PRO A 162 35.41 -0.22 -7.54
N THR A 163 36.09 0.92 -7.67
CA THR A 163 37.34 1.03 -8.39
C THR A 163 38.42 0.17 -7.70
N GLY A 164 39.04 -0.72 -8.47
CA GLY A 164 40.08 -1.63 -7.94
C GLY A 164 39.56 -2.94 -7.33
N ALA A 165 38.25 -3.20 -7.39
CA ALA A 165 37.73 -4.49 -6.99
C ALA A 165 38.06 -5.59 -8.02
N ASP A 166 38.08 -6.85 -7.57
CA ASP A 166 38.38 -8.02 -8.40
C ASP A 166 37.33 -8.21 -9.51
N GLU A 167 37.68 -8.88 -10.63
CA GLU A 167 36.78 -9.04 -11.78
C GLU A 167 35.50 -9.76 -11.44
N ASP A 168 35.51 -10.69 -10.52
CA ASP A 168 34.41 -11.49 -10.02
C ASP A 168 33.65 -10.86 -8.84
N TRP A 169 33.94 -9.57 -8.53
CA TRP A 169 33.25 -8.87 -7.45
C TRP A 169 31.73 -8.92 -7.59
N GLN A 170 31.07 -9.31 -6.52
CA GLN A 170 29.61 -9.27 -6.39
C GLN A 170 29.21 -8.38 -5.20
N PRO A 171 28.12 -7.61 -5.32
CA PRO A 171 27.69 -6.73 -4.24
C PRO A 171 27.21 -7.54 -3.04
N GLY A 172 27.78 -7.26 -1.88
CA GLY A 172 27.34 -7.81 -0.61
C GLY A 172 26.10 -7.11 -0.05
N LYS A 173 25.55 -7.65 1.03
CA LYS A 173 24.36 -7.08 1.71
C LYS A 173 24.54 -5.62 2.12
N SER A 174 25.74 -5.23 2.54
CA SER A 174 26.11 -3.84 2.88
C SER A 174 25.96 -2.91 1.69
N ASP A 175 26.45 -3.33 0.51
CA ASP A 175 26.47 -2.52 -0.71
C ASP A 175 25.05 -2.27 -1.21
N TRP A 176 24.20 -3.31 -1.21
CA TRP A 176 22.79 -3.17 -1.51
C TRP A 176 22.07 -2.22 -0.56
N LYS A 177 22.35 -2.31 0.76
CA LYS A 177 21.75 -1.42 1.75
C LYS A 177 22.24 0.02 1.63
N ALA A 178 23.51 0.23 1.31
CA ALA A 178 24.08 1.57 1.10
C ALA A 178 23.49 2.22 -0.16
N ASN A 179 23.28 1.45 -1.23
CA ASN A 179 22.77 1.96 -2.52
C ASN A 179 21.25 2.07 -2.60
N ARG A 180 20.52 1.66 -1.55
CA ARG A 180 19.04 1.71 -1.55
C ARG A 180 18.53 3.14 -1.62
N LYS A 181 17.47 3.34 -2.39
CA LYS A 181 16.76 4.63 -2.51
C LYS A 181 15.40 4.53 -1.83
N HIS A 182 15.12 5.46 -0.92
CA HIS A 182 13.81 5.54 -0.27
C HIS A 182 12.74 5.80 -1.32
N LYS A 183 11.68 5.00 -1.31
CA LYS A 183 10.59 5.06 -2.28
C LYS A 183 9.31 5.57 -1.66
N SER A 184 8.97 5.10 -0.47
CA SER A 184 7.73 5.43 0.21
C SER A 184 7.78 5.01 1.69
N GLY A 185 6.88 5.54 2.51
CA GLY A 185 6.77 5.25 3.94
C GLY A 185 5.38 5.53 4.48
N PHE A 186 5.18 5.41 5.78
CA PHE A 186 3.91 5.75 6.41
C PHE A 186 3.54 7.22 6.10
N MET A 187 2.32 7.45 5.62
CA MET A 187 1.84 8.77 5.16
C MET A 187 2.73 9.43 4.08
N SER A 188 3.54 8.63 3.36
CA SER A 188 4.42 9.12 2.29
C SER A 188 4.49 8.09 1.13
N PRO A 189 3.43 8.03 0.25
CA PRO A 189 2.23 8.85 0.25
C PRO A 189 1.08 8.26 1.09
N ALA A 190 0.15 9.14 1.48
CA ALA A 190 -1.21 8.77 1.81
C ALA A 190 -2.19 9.46 0.84
N TYR A 191 -3.24 8.74 0.48
CA TYR A 191 -4.31 9.22 -0.38
C TYR A 191 -5.62 9.19 0.38
N THR A 192 -6.34 10.29 0.36
CA THR A 192 -7.73 10.36 0.82
C THR A 192 -8.63 10.74 -0.33
N ASN A 193 -9.84 10.24 -0.35
CA ASN A 193 -10.84 10.64 -1.32
C ASN A 193 -12.22 10.65 -0.67
N LEU A 194 -13.00 11.71 -0.91
CA LEU A 194 -14.40 11.83 -0.55
C LEU A 194 -15.21 12.05 -1.83
N ALA A 195 -16.10 11.12 -2.15
CA ALA A 195 -16.95 11.16 -3.32
C ALA A 195 -18.42 11.29 -2.87
N LEU A 196 -19.10 12.33 -3.36
CA LEU A 196 -20.51 12.58 -3.12
C LEU A 196 -21.30 12.34 -4.41
N GLY A 197 -22.28 11.46 -4.35
CA GLY A 197 -22.99 11.07 -5.56
C GLY A 197 -24.22 10.20 -5.31
N ILE A 198 -24.61 9.52 -6.36
CA ILE A 198 -25.73 8.60 -6.40
C ILE A 198 -25.29 7.22 -6.86
N ASP A 199 -25.89 6.19 -6.28
CA ASP A 199 -25.77 4.82 -6.75
C ASP A 199 -27.02 4.45 -7.52
N TRP A 200 -26.87 4.15 -8.78
CA TRP A 200 -27.91 3.53 -9.59
C TRP A 200 -27.72 2.01 -9.64
N VAL A 201 -28.73 1.28 -9.19
CA VAL A 201 -28.73 -0.18 -9.10
C VAL A 201 -29.79 -0.73 -10.07
N PRO A 202 -29.48 -0.77 -11.39
CA PRO A 202 -30.46 -1.23 -12.39
C PRO A 202 -30.84 -2.69 -12.20
N THR A 203 -29.89 -3.52 -11.75
CA THR A 203 -30.07 -4.95 -11.48
C THR A 203 -29.40 -5.35 -10.17
N LYS A 204 -29.70 -6.54 -9.65
CA LYS A 204 -29.10 -7.04 -8.39
C LYS A 204 -27.58 -7.26 -8.47
N TRP A 205 -27.03 -7.38 -9.67
CA TRP A 205 -25.63 -7.67 -9.92
C TRP A 205 -24.83 -6.47 -10.41
N LEU A 206 -25.47 -5.33 -10.73
CA LEU A 206 -24.82 -4.14 -11.28
C LEU A 206 -25.13 -2.92 -10.40
N THR A 207 -24.09 -2.21 -10.00
CA THR A 207 -24.19 -0.91 -9.32
C THR A 207 -23.32 0.10 -10.06
N ILE A 208 -23.90 1.23 -10.42
CA ILE A 208 -23.20 2.35 -11.04
C ILE A 208 -23.25 3.52 -10.07
N ASN A 209 -22.10 3.90 -9.54
CA ASN A 209 -21.94 5.10 -8.71
C ASN A 209 -21.51 6.27 -9.59
N ILE A 210 -22.24 7.33 -9.54
CA ILE A 210 -21.94 8.58 -10.25
C ILE A 210 -21.74 9.65 -9.17
N ALA A 211 -20.50 10.09 -9.01
CA ALA A 211 -20.08 11.09 -8.03
C ALA A 211 -19.56 12.34 -8.76
N PRO A 212 -20.43 13.33 -9.01
CA PRO A 212 -20.05 14.55 -9.72
C PRO A 212 -19.13 15.45 -8.89
N ILE A 213 -19.09 15.25 -7.57
CA ILE A 213 -18.23 15.98 -6.65
C ILE A 213 -17.35 14.95 -5.94
N THR A 214 -16.08 14.96 -6.29
CA THR A 214 -15.06 14.12 -5.68
C THR A 214 -13.88 14.99 -5.33
N GLY A 215 -13.39 14.90 -4.09
CA GLY A 215 -12.22 15.64 -3.66
C GLY A 215 -11.39 14.83 -2.69
N GLY A 216 -10.08 15.08 -2.66
CA GLY A 216 -9.18 14.35 -1.80
C GLY A 216 -7.86 15.06 -1.58
N PHE A 217 -7.04 14.44 -0.75
CA PHE A 217 -5.68 14.90 -0.48
C PHE A 217 -4.70 13.79 -0.80
N VAL A 218 -3.61 14.18 -1.46
CA VAL A 218 -2.36 13.43 -1.48
C VAL A 218 -1.46 14.04 -0.41
N VAL A 219 -1.03 13.24 0.55
CA VAL A 219 -0.18 13.65 1.67
C VAL A 219 1.16 12.96 1.57
N VAL A 220 2.25 13.71 1.69
CA VAL A 220 3.63 13.22 1.71
C VAL A 220 4.36 13.90 2.85
N THR A 221 4.45 13.21 3.99
CA THR A 221 5.08 13.74 5.20
C THR A 221 6.60 13.81 5.08
N ASP A 222 7.21 12.82 4.42
CA ASP A 222 8.65 12.77 4.18
C ASP A 222 9.06 13.78 3.09
N GLU A 223 9.90 14.75 3.47
CA GLU A 223 10.34 15.84 2.60
C GLU A 223 11.07 15.32 1.37
N ALA A 224 11.97 14.37 1.55
CA ALA A 224 12.78 13.82 0.46
C ALA A 224 11.95 13.14 -0.65
N LEU A 225 10.73 12.71 -0.33
CA LEU A 225 9.81 12.06 -1.28
C LEU A 225 8.89 13.04 -2.00
N ARG A 226 8.73 14.28 -1.54
CA ARG A 226 7.76 15.24 -2.08
C ARG A 226 7.93 15.49 -3.58
N THR A 227 9.16 15.57 -4.05
CA THR A 227 9.46 15.72 -5.48
C THR A 227 9.02 14.51 -6.29
N SER A 228 9.26 13.29 -5.78
CA SER A 228 8.89 12.03 -6.46
C SER A 228 7.38 11.85 -6.59
N TYR A 229 6.60 12.48 -5.72
CA TYR A 229 5.14 12.44 -5.74
C TYR A 229 4.50 13.71 -6.32
N SER A 230 5.29 14.54 -7.02
CA SER A 230 4.82 15.76 -7.71
C SER A 230 4.04 16.69 -6.79
N MET A 231 4.56 16.89 -5.57
CA MET A 231 3.95 17.83 -4.63
C MET A 231 4.18 19.28 -5.07
N GLU A 232 3.24 20.15 -4.77
CA GLU A 232 3.28 21.56 -5.18
C GLU A 232 4.34 22.34 -4.40
N LEU A 233 5.01 23.27 -5.07
CA LEU A 233 5.88 24.25 -4.41
C LEU A 233 5.09 25.11 -3.41
N LYS A 234 5.73 25.49 -2.31
CA LYS A 234 5.22 26.52 -1.40
C LYS A 234 5.17 27.86 -2.12
N LYS A 235 4.11 28.65 -1.88
CA LYS A 235 3.89 29.95 -2.58
C LYS A 235 5.10 30.86 -2.58
N GLY A 236 5.86 30.90 -1.49
CA GLY A 236 7.06 31.76 -1.37
C GLY A 236 8.20 31.42 -2.33
N TYR A 237 8.18 30.23 -2.93
CA TYR A 237 9.25 29.74 -3.80
C TYR A 237 8.92 29.83 -5.30
N HIS A 238 7.68 30.11 -5.69
CA HIS A 238 7.27 30.19 -7.10
C HIS A 238 8.13 31.18 -7.89
N LYS A 239 8.37 32.37 -7.34
CA LYS A 239 9.18 33.40 -8.00
C LYS A 239 10.60 32.93 -8.36
N TYR A 240 11.21 32.07 -7.51
CA TYR A 240 12.55 31.54 -7.76
C TYR A 240 12.55 30.39 -8.76
N ALA A 241 11.47 29.62 -8.83
CA ALA A 241 11.33 28.50 -9.78
C ALA A 241 11.15 28.98 -11.23
N GLU A 242 10.66 30.20 -11.42
CA GLU A 242 10.40 30.81 -12.72
C GLU A 242 11.55 31.72 -13.21
N MET A 243 12.62 31.90 -12.43
CA MET A 243 13.75 32.72 -12.78
C MET A 243 14.56 32.11 -13.93
N THR A 244 14.91 32.95 -14.90
CA THR A 244 15.84 32.61 -15.99
C THR A 244 17.28 32.61 -15.49
N SER A 245 18.22 31.97 -16.24
CA SER A 245 19.64 31.96 -15.90
C SER A 245 20.23 33.36 -15.77
N ASP A 246 19.79 34.30 -16.62
CA ASP A 246 20.24 35.70 -16.57
C ASP A 246 19.76 36.41 -15.31
N GLN A 247 18.51 36.15 -14.88
CA GLN A 247 17.98 36.70 -13.66
C GLN A 247 18.72 36.18 -12.43
N VAL A 248 19.02 34.85 -12.42
CA VAL A 248 19.80 34.23 -11.33
C VAL A 248 21.20 34.79 -11.24
N SER A 249 21.89 35.02 -12.37
CA SER A 249 23.28 35.55 -12.41
C SER A 249 23.37 36.98 -11.87
N ASN A 250 22.28 37.75 -11.98
CA ASN A 250 22.21 39.14 -11.52
C ASN A 250 21.75 39.29 -10.06
N LEU A 251 21.46 38.19 -9.35
CA LEU A 251 21.07 38.25 -7.95
C LEU A 251 22.21 38.69 -7.06
N THR A 252 21.94 39.60 -6.14
CA THR A 252 22.92 40.10 -5.17
C THR A 252 22.33 40.16 -3.75
N GLY A 253 23.20 40.20 -2.75
CA GLY A 253 22.83 40.42 -1.35
C GLY A 253 21.81 39.39 -0.84
N SER A 254 20.76 39.83 -0.19
CA SER A 254 19.73 39.01 0.44
C SER A 254 18.90 38.16 -0.57
N GLU A 255 18.75 38.67 -1.78
CA GLU A 255 18.03 37.92 -2.82
C GLU A 255 18.79 36.68 -3.31
N LYS A 256 20.12 36.81 -3.44
CA LYS A 256 20.98 35.66 -3.76
C LYS A 256 20.92 34.62 -2.66
N THR A 257 21.04 35.00 -1.41
CA THR A 257 20.90 34.10 -0.25
C THR A 257 19.52 33.42 -0.23
N ALA A 258 18.44 34.13 -0.53
CA ALA A 258 17.11 33.56 -0.57
C ALA A 258 16.92 32.54 -1.74
N TYR A 259 17.56 32.82 -2.88
CA TYR A 259 17.59 31.86 -3.99
C TYR A 259 18.40 30.59 -3.65
N GLU A 260 19.56 30.75 -3.01
CA GLU A 260 20.36 29.61 -2.53
C GLU A 260 19.59 28.74 -1.53
N ASN A 261 18.85 29.37 -0.59
CA ASN A 261 17.96 28.67 0.33
C ASN A 261 16.85 27.92 -0.42
N PHE A 262 16.29 28.49 -1.48
CA PHE A 262 15.33 27.80 -2.32
C PHE A 262 15.96 26.57 -3.02
N VAL A 263 17.16 26.70 -3.57
CA VAL A 263 17.86 25.57 -4.24
C VAL A 263 18.10 24.43 -3.25
N ASN A 264 18.55 24.74 -2.04
CA ASN A 264 18.74 23.75 -0.98
C ASN A 264 17.41 23.11 -0.56
N ALA A 265 16.38 23.90 -0.32
CA ALA A 265 15.05 23.44 0.03
C ALA A 265 14.38 22.62 -1.09
N LYS A 266 14.72 22.89 -2.35
CA LYS A 266 14.28 22.07 -3.50
C LYS A 266 14.99 20.73 -3.53
N ALA A 267 16.28 20.71 -3.19
CA ALA A 267 17.10 19.49 -3.18
C ALA A 267 16.68 18.52 -2.06
N ASP A 268 16.37 19.03 -0.86
CA ASP A 268 15.90 18.20 0.27
C ASP A 268 14.38 17.96 0.29
N GLY A 269 13.63 18.63 -0.61
CA GLY A 269 12.17 18.51 -0.73
C GLY A 269 11.37 19.42 0.18
N SER A 270 12.02 20.17 1.09
CA SER A 270 11.34 21.08 2.03
C SER A 270 10.68 22.28 1.35
N ALA A 271 11.06 22.61 0.09
CA ALA A 271 10.40 23.62 -0.72
C ALA A 271 8.96 23.24 -1.10
N TYR A 272 8.60 21.98 -1.04
CA TYR A 272 7.29 21.49 -1.46
C TYR A 272 6.31 21.40 -0.28
N ARG A 273 5.01 21.49 -0.59
CA ARG A 273 3.94 21.30 0.40
C ARG A 273 3.81 19.84 0.80
N PRO A 274 3.46 19.54 2.06
CA PRO A 274 3.23 18.17 2.51
C PRO A 274 1.91 17.59 2.02
N ALA A 275 0.98 18.43 1.54
CA ALA A 275 -0.33 18.00 1.05
C ALA A 275 -0.74 18.76 -0.22
N ARG A 276 -1.36 18.05 -1.15
CA ARG A 276 -1.98 18.56 -2.37
C ARG A 276 -3.44 18.16 -2.37
N PHE A 277 -4.32 19.12 -2.66
CA PHE A 277 -5.75 18.89 -2.82
C PHE A 277 -6.06 18.58 -4.29
N GLU A 278 -6.89 17.58 -4.52
CA GLU A 278 -7.40 17.19 -5.83
C GLU A 278 -8.92 17.26 -5.84
N LEU A 279 -9.49 17.81 -6.90
CA LEU A 279 -10.93 17.89 -7.11
C LEU A 279 -11.27 17.29 -8.48
N GLY A 280 -12.38 16.57 -8.57
CA GLY A 280 -12.81 15.94 -9.81
C GLY A 280 -14.23 15.37 -9.74
N ALA A 281 -14.53 14.51 -10.69
CA ALA A 281 -15.73 13.68 -10.73
C ALA A 281 -15.30 12.22 -10.88
N GLN A 282 -16.14 11.29 -10.43
CA GLN A 282 -15.86 9.85 -10.49
C GLN A 282 -17.09 9.09 -10.96
N ILE A 283 -16.87 8.11 -11.82
CA ILE A 283 -17.85 7.08 -12.15
C ILE A 283 -17.25 5.73 -11.75
N LYS A 284 -17.95 4.97 -10.91
CA LYS A 284 -17.54 3.64 -10.48
C LYS A 284 -18.61 2.63 -10.86
N ILE A 285 -18.23 1.58 -11.56
CA ILE A 285 -19.12 0.50 -12.00
C ILE A 285 -18.71 -0.78 -11.31
N ASP A 286 -19.58 -1.32 -10.48
CA ASP A 286 -19.38 -2.59 -9.75
C ASP A 286 -20.32 -3.67 -10.31
N GLY A 287 -19.75 -4.74 -10.85
CA GLY A 287 -20.45 -5.93 -11.29
C GLY A 287 -20.19 -7.13 -10.36
N LYS A 288 -21.26 -7.79 -9.85
CA LYS A 288 -21.17 -8.98 -8.98
C LYS A 288 -22.16 -10.03 -9.47
N LEU A 289 -21.71 -10.89 -10.37
CA LEU A 289 -22.54 -11.92 -10.99
C LEU A 289 -22.27 -13.28 -10.34
N GLN A 290 -23.30 -13.87 -9.76
CA GLN A 290 -23.30 -15.25 -9.28
C GLN A 290 -23.93 -16.09 -10.40
N ILE A 291 -23.11 -16.89 -11.12
CA ILE A 291 -23.57 -17.72 -12.24
C ILE A 291 -24.15 -19.03 -11.72
N ASN A 292 -23.47 -19.65 -10.73
CA ASN A 292 -23.91 -20.83 -10.00
C ASN A 292 -23.22 -20.87 -8.63
N ASP A 293 -23.44 -21.92 -7.84
CA ASP A 293 -22.89 -22.04 -6.48
C ASP A 293 -21.35 -22.06 -6.45
N ASN A 294 -20.73 -22.52 -7.53
CA ASN A 294 -19.27 -22.66 -7.65
C ASN A 294 -18.60 -21.52 -8.43
N PHE A 295 -19.35 -20.70 -9.16
CA PHE A 295 -18.79 -19.65 -10.00
C PHE A 295 -19.39 -18.28 -9.70
N LYS A 296 -18.54 -17.40 -9.20
CA LYS A 296 -18.84 -15.99 -8.93
C LYS A 296 -17.86 -15.10 -9.69
N TYR A 297 -18.41 -14.19 -10.46
CA TYR A 297 -17.63 -13.16 -11.17
C TYR A 297 -17.81 -11.81 -10.50
N THR A 298 -16.70 -11.11 -10.24
CA THR A 298 -16.72 -9.74 -9.71
C THR A 298 -15.83 -8.86 -10.58
N SER A 299 -16.32 -7.69 -10.96
CA SER A 299 -15.60 -6.69 -11.74
C SER A 299 -15.84 -5.31 -11.16
N GLN A 300 -14.83 -4.46 -11.20
CA GLN A 300 -14.91 -3.07 -10.82
C GLN A 300 -14.15 -2.21 -11.81
N LEU A 301 -14.80 -1.14 -12.28
CA LEU A 301 -14.23 -0.11 -13.14
C LEU A 301 -14.38 1.24 -12.44
N VAL A 302 -13.32 2.03 -12.41
CA VAL A 302 -13.32 3.40 -11.88
C VAL A 302 -12.76 4.32 -12.96
N LEU A 303 -13.52 5.38 -13.27
CA LEU A 303 -13.20 6.40 -14.26
C LEU A 303 -13.15 7.76 -13.60
#